data_b52ba6f857f1533bf14b43d5db9a56ac
#
_entry.id   b52ba6f857f1533bf14b43d5db9a56ac
#
_cell.length_a   1.000
_cell.length_b   1.000
_cell.length_c   1.000
_cell.angle_alpha   90.00
_cell.angle_beta   90.00
_cell.angle_gamma   90.00
#
_symmetry.space_group_name_H-M   'P 1'
#
loop_
_entity.id
_entity.type
_entity.pdbx_description
1 polymer ?
#
loop_
_entity_poly.entity_id
_entity_poly.type
_entity_poly.pdbx_seq_one_letter_code
_entity_poly.pdbx_strand_id
1 'polypeptide(L)'
;MSDYRTMSAMLTDYIRAGVPLVIIRTAERHRVERVLRQIAGDLNIHAFCYTDSKQVESLSPQDARQGKDVESDPLPFVKERFRHARHLTFLLGDTRRLEQDSLYTRELLSAAYLARDTGNTLVIVAAENVWQRLSRFGLFIDLELPIFEERRALIEEFSASFSDKVSWGDDGVTRLATLLRGLSEIQIVNLLRSSLVARGGLGDGDVDTVAANKDRLFTAVSNVMPVSYPEHLEVAGLGNLKAWLDRKRTVFFAQQDLLDRYSLQAPRGVLLMGVPGCGKSFSAKMIASRWHLPLFRFDIGSVYNKYVGETERRMQEALDYIDNVAPCVLWIDEIEKALSSNAGESDVGNRVLGQFLFWLQESQAKVFLVSTANDVTHLPPELFRKGRFSESFFIDLPDDDERRAAIALYARLSLHRSFVDDEMDRLVERSRGFSYSDIEQAIKDVAERAVFGDIPEATAAQVEACFADTIPISAERIDPIREWGRKNAQSASSGGHHGE
;
A
#
# COMPACT_ATOMS: atom_id res chain seq x y z
N MET A 1 -8.34 -7.05 17.00
CA MET A 1 -7.82 -5.75 16.54
C MET A 1 -8.54 -4.68 17.35
N SER A 2 -7.81 -3.78 17.98
CA SER A 2 -8.43 -2.82 18.90
C SER A 2 -8.17 -1.38 18.48
N ASP A 3 -9.25 -0.61 18.37
CA ASP A 3 -9.18 0.83 18.28
C ASP A 3 -8.76 1.46 19.62
N TYR A 4 -8.59 2.77 19.66
CA TYR A 4 -8.20 3.51 20.84
C TYR A 4 -9.17 3.30 22.03
N ARG A 5 -10.49 3.24 21.77
CA ARG A 5 -11.52 3.04 22.81
C ARG A 5 -11.46 1.64 23.41
N THR A 6 -11.38 0.65 22.55
CA THR A 6 -11.27 -0.77 22.96
C THR A 6 -9.99 -1.01 23.73
N MET A 7 -8.85 -0.49 23.25
CA MET A 7 -7.56 -0.57 23.95
C MET A 7 -7.64 0.09 25.34
N SER A 8 -8.22 1.29 25.42
CA SER A 8 -8.39 2.01 26.69
C SER A 8 -9.24 1.23 27.69
N ALA A 9 -10.35 0.64 27.24
CA ALA A 9 -11.21 -0.19 28.09
C ALA A 9 -10.47 -1.45 28.57
N MET A 10 -9.81 -2.18 27.68
CA MET A 10 -9.05 -3.39 28.05
C MET A 10 -7.90 -3.07 29.01
N LEU A 11 -7.14 -1.99 28.77
CA LEU A 11 -6.05 -1.58 29.66
C LEU A 11 -6.58 -1.19 31.04
N THR A 12 -7.72 -0.48 31.10
CA THR A 12 -8.39 -0.14 32.35
C THR A 12 -8.78 -1.39 33.15
N ASP A 13 -9.38 -2.37 32.48
CA ASP A 13 -9.80 -3.63 33.11
C ASP A 13 -8.60 -4.44 33.61
N TYR A 14 -7.52 -4.50 32.84
CA TYR A 14 -6.30 -5.22 33.25
C TYR A 14 -5.61 -4.57 34.43
N ILE A 15 -5.57 -3.23 34.49
CA ILE A 15 -5.02 -2.50 35.63
C ILE A 15 -5.90 -2.75 36.89
N ARG A 16 -7.24 -2.68 36.77
CA ARG A 16 -8.17 -2.97 37.88
C ARG A 16 -8.05 -4.41 38.35
N ALA A 17 -7.81 -5.34 37.44
CA ALA A 17 -7.62 -6.75 37.79
C ALA A 17 -6.23 -7.07 38.37
N GLY A 18 -5.32 -6.08 38.43
CA GLY A 18 -3.96 -6.26 38.94
C GLY A 18 -3.11 -7.17 38.06
N VAL A 19 -3.32 -7.13 36.74
CA VAL A 19 -2.52 -7.89 35.78
C VAL A 19 -1.06 -7.44 35.86
N PRO A 20 -0.11 -8.35 36.18
CA PRO A 20 1.25 -7.94 36.47
C PRO A 20 2.07 -7.48 35.25
N LEU A 21 1.71 -7.96 34.06
CA LEU A 21 2.38 -7.57 32.80
C LEU A 21 1.35 -7.42 31.69
N VAL A 22 1.31 -6.23 31.10
CA VAL A 22 0.54 -5.92 29.89
C VAL A 22 1.50 -5.53 28.78
N ILE A 23 1.37 -6.16 27.61
CA ILE A 23 2.20 -5.92 26.45
C ILE A 23 1.32 -5.26 25.38
N ILE A 24 1.59 -3.99 25.07
CA ILE A 24 0.85 -3.24 24.07
C ILE A 24 1.66 -3.24 22.77
N ARG A 25 1.13 -3.89 21.73
CA ARG A 25 1.75 -3.92 20.41
C ARG A 25 1.30 -2.70 19.60
N THR A 26 2.20 -1.77 19.42
CA THR A 26 1.95 -0.56 18.63
C THR A 26 3.24 0.19 18.30
N ALA A 27 3.24 0.93 17.18
CA ALA A 27 4.26 1.94 16.87
C ALA A 27 3.90 3.34 17.46
N GLU A 28 2.71 3.51 18.04
CA GLU A 28 2.18 4.79 18.49
C GLU A 28 2.23 4.95 20.02
N ARG A 29 3.43 4.90 20.58
CA ARG A 29 3.68 5.02 22.03
C ARG A 29 2.92 6.18 22.69
N HIS A 30 2.88 7.36 22.07
CA HIS A 30 2.26 8.55 22.63
C HIS A 30 0.74 8.39 22.87
N ARG A 31 0.06 7.55 22.08
CA ARG A 31 -1.35 7.21 22.33
C ARG A 31 -1.50 6.38 23.60
N VAL A 32 -0.57 5.46 23.85
CA VAL A 32 -0.55 4.65 25.09
C VAL A 32 -0.29 5.53 26.30
N GLU A 33 0.67 6.47 26.21
CA GLU A 33 0.94 7.44 27.27
C GLU A 33 -0.32 8.28 27.61
N ARG A 34 -1.04 8.74 26.58
CA ARG A 34 -2.27 9.53 26.73
C ARG A 34 -3.37 8.73 27.43
N VAL A 35 -3.60 7.48 27.01
CA VAL A 35 -4.57 6.59 27.64
C VAL A 35 -4.22 6.33 29.09
N LEU A 36 -2.96 5.99 29.37
CA LEU A 36 -2.55 5.69 30.75
C LEU A 36 -2.64 6.93 31.66
N ARG A 37 -2.37 8.12 31.14
CA ARG A 37 -2.56 9.39 31.88
C ARG A 37 -4.05 9.61 32.22
N GLN A 38 -4.95 9.32 31.29
CA GLN A 38 -6.40 9.39 31.53
C GLN A 38 -6.82 8.35 32.57
N ILE A 39 -6.43 7.10 32.41
CA ILE A 39 -6.73 6.02 33.38
C ILE A 39 -6.20 6.35 34.77
N ALA A 40 -5.00 6.92 34.86
CA ALA A 40 -4.41 7.31 36.16
C ALA A 40 -5.26 8.38 36.86
N GLY A 41 -5.83 9.33 36.11
CA GLY A 41 -6.76 10.31 36.63
C GLY A 41 -8.10 9.69 37.04
N ASP A 42 -8.70 8.88 36.20
CA ASP A 42 -10.03 8.28 36.42
C ASP A 42 -10.05 7.28 37.58
N LEU A 43 -8.98 6.47 37.70
CA LEU A 43 -8.85 5.47 38.77
C LEU A 43 -8.14 5.99 40.02
N ASN A 44 -7.61 7.19 39.98
CA ASN A 44 -6.81 7.78 41.06
C ASN A 44 -5.64 6.89 41.51
N ILE A 45 -4.89 6.35 40.54
CA ILE A 45 -3.74 5.46 40.76
C ILE A 45 -2.42 6.18 40.49
N HIS A 46 -1.34 5.68 41.10
CA HIS A 46 0.01 6.11 40.76
C HIS A 46 0.47 5.46 39.45
N ALA A 47 0.79 6.29 38.47
CA ALA A 47 1.29 5.84 37.17
C ALA A 47 2.53 6.62 36.77
N PHE A 48 3.55 5.90 36.29
CA PHE A 48 4.80 6.47 35.78
C PHE A 48 5.07 5.96 34.39
N CYS A 49 5.77 6.76 33.61
CA CYS A 49 6.23 6.40 32.27
C CYS A 49 7.73 6.65 32.16
N TYR A 50 8.43 5.72 31.53
CA TYR A 50 9.80 5.90 31.10
C TYR A 50 9.87 5.99 29.59
N THR A 51 10.59 7.00 29.10
CA THR A 51 10.98 7.15 27.70
C THR A 51 12.42 7.62 27.63
N ASP A 52 13.13 7.23 26.56
CA ASP A 52 14.53 7.63 26.37
C ASP A 52 14.71 9.16 26.32
N SER A 53 13.67 9.88 25.85
CA SER A 53 13.70 11.34 25.72
C SER A 53 13.34 12.11 26.98
N LYS A 54 12.47 11.55 27.83
CA LYS A 54 11.96 12.25 29.06
C LYS A 54 12.36 11.56 30.34
N GLN A 55 13.02 10.42 30.25
CA GLN A 55 13.34 9.56 31.39
C GLN A 55 12.08 9.15 32.17
N VAL A 56 12.06 9.22 33.49
CA VAL A 56 10.87 8.88 34.29
C VAL A 56 10.00 10.10 34.50
N GLU A 57 8.78 10.06 33.98
CA GLU A 57 7.74 11.09 34.18
C GLU A 57 6.57 10.49 34.94
N SER A 58 5.99 11.24 35.90
CA SER A 58 4.71 10.87 36.49
C SER A 58 3.56 11.19 35.56
N LEU A 59 2.67 10.21 35.35
CA LEU A 59 1.44 10.37 34.56
C LEU A 59 0.24 10.75 35.45
N SER A 60 0.38 10.64 36.78
CA SER A 60 -0.68 10.92 37.74
C SER A 60 -0.74 12.39 38.11
N PRO A 61 -1.91 13.01 38.15
CA PRO A 61 -2.05 14.42 38.57
C PRO A 61 -1.50 14.70 39.99
N GLN A 62 -1.51 13.68 40.83
CA GLN A 62 -1.08 13.76 42.25
C GLN A 62 0.45 13.81 42.40
N ASP A 63 1.21 13.23 41.46
CA ASP A 63 2.66 13.04 41.53
C ASP A 63 3.42 14.00 40.60
N ALA A 64 2.81 15.07 40.12
CA ALA A 64 3.32 15.96 39.07
C ALA A 64 4.71 16.61 39.35
N ARG A 65 5.32 16.35 40.52
CA ARG A 65 6.63 16.88 40.92
C ARG A 65 7.74 15.84 41.14
N GLN A 66 7.49 14.57 40.80
CA GLN A 66 8.46 13.48 41.05
C GLN A 66 9.09 12.95 39.72
N GLY A 67 9.68 13.82 38.93
CA GLY A 67 10.62 13.38 37.89
C GLY A 67 11.98 13.05 38.53
N LYS A 68 12.59 11.91 38.21
CA LYS A 68 13.98 11.59 38.54
C LYS A 68 14.73 11.26 37.26
N ASP A 69 15.91 11.82 37.14
CA ASP A 69 16.88 11.40 36.13
C ASP A 69 17.31 9.97 36.45
N VAL A 70 17.06 9.04 35.52
CA VAL A 70 17.47 7.64 35.63
C VAL A 70 18.56 7.41 34.60
N GLU A 71 19.77 7.20 35.05
CA GLU A 71 20.88 6.91 34.12
C GLU A 71 20.66 5.57 33.43
N SER A 72 20.48 5.60 32.12
CA SER A 72 20.59 4.54 31.08
C SER A 72 19.73 3.27 31.17
N ASP A 73 19.24 2.81 32.33
CA ASP A 73 18.38 1.61 32.45
C ASP A 73 17.24 1.85 33.49
N PRO A 74 15.97 1.82 33.06
CA PRO A 74 14.83 2.06 33.96
C PRO A 74 14.49 0.88 34.88
N LEU A 75 14.95 -0.34 34.58
CA LEU A 75 14.50 -1.55 35.29
C LEU A 75 14.89 -1.61 36.78
N PRO A 76 16.09 -1.18 37.19
CA PRO A 76 16.43 -1.06 38.60
C PRO A 76 15.46 -0.12 39.34
N PHE A 77 15.13 1.02 38.77
CA PHE A 77 14.19 1.99 39.29
C PHE A 77 12.76 1.41 39.41
N VAL A 78 12.28 0.73 38.37
CA VAL A 78 10.97 0.04 38.38
C VAL A 78 10.90 -0.97 39.51
N LYS A 79 11.92 -1.81 39.66
CA LYS A 79 11.98 -2.83 40.73
C LYS A 79 12.03 -2.22 42.12
N GLU A 80 12.76 -1.14 42.31
CA GLU A 80 12.79 -0.41 43.59
C GLU A 80 11.41 0.14 43.93
N ARG A 81 10.75 0.80 42.98
CA ARG A 81 9.39 1.33 43.17
C ARG A 81 8.38 0.22 43.47
N PHE A 82 8.41 -0.91 42.76
CA PHE A 82 7.50 -2.02 43.00
C PHE A 82 7.69 -2.69 44.38
N ARG A 83 8.88 -2.64 44.96
CA ARG A 83 9.12 -3.15 46.37
C ARG A 83 8.44 -2.30 47.40
N HIS A 84 8.32 -0.99 47.16
CA HIS A 84 7.84 -0.01 48.16
C HIS A 84 6.44 0.50 47.90
N ALA A 85 5.84 0.18 46.76
CA ALA A 85 4.49 0.61 46.38
C ALA A 85 3.57 -0.57 46.07
N ARG A 86 2.26 -0.33 46.15
CA ARG A 86 1.22 -1.26 45.72
C ARG A 86 0.24 -0.52 44.82
N HIS A 87 -0.37 -1.24 43.87
CA HIS A 87 -1.29 -0.67 42.89
C HIS A 87 -0.66 0.44 42.05
N LEU A 88 0.65 0.35 41.82
CA LEU A 88 1.39 1.26 40.97
C LEU A 88 1.44 0.68 39.55
N THR A 89 1.20 1.51 38.57
CA THR A 89 1.35 1.16 37.15
C THR A 89 2.61 1.83 36.58
N PHE A 90 3.47 1.08 35.94
CA PHE A 90 4.67 1.60 35.28
C PHE A 90 4.68 1.27 33.80
N LEU A 91 4.74 2.31 32.97
CA LEU A 91 4.84 2.20 31.50
C LEU A 91 6.30 2.31 31.05
N LEU A 92 6.80 1.28 30.37
CA LEU A 92 8.02 1.35 29.59
C LEU A 92 7.66 1.69 28.15
N GLY A 93 7.73 2.97 27.80
CA GLY A 93 7.38 3.49 26.47
C GLY A 93 8.42 3.17 25.42
N ASP A 94 9.72 3.22 25.80
CA ASP A 94 10.82 2.79 24.95
C ASP A 94 11.42 1.51 25.51
N THR A 95 11.43 0.46 24.70
CA THR A 95 11.99 -0.83 25.04
C THR A 95 13.11 -1.21 24.08
N ARG A 96 14.11 -1.92 24.58
CA ARG A 96 15.14 -2.53 23.74
C ARG A 96 14.56 -3.75 23.03
N ARG A 97 15.36 -4.40 22.18
CA ARG A 97 14.95 -5.63 21.47
C ARG A 97 14.36 -6.67 22.43
N LEU A 98 13.10 -7.00 22.22
CA LEU A 98 12.32 -7.92 23.06
C LEU A 98 12.22 -9.34 22.49
N GLU A 99 12.69 -9.59 21.27
CA GLU A 99 12.45 -10.81 20.51
C GLU A 99 13.22 -12.03 21.05
N GLN A 100 14.37 -11.80 21.69
CA GLN A 100 15.32 -12.85 22.05
C GLN A 100 15.54 -12.96 23.55
N ASP A 101 16.02 -14.11 23.99
CA ASP A 101 16.52 -14.33 25.35
C ASP A 101 17.79 -13.49 25.57
N SER A 102 17.67 -12.42 26.32
CA SER A 102 18.74 -11.48 26.65
C SER A 102 18.72 -11.15 28.14
N LEU A 103 19.78 -10.50 28.63
CA LEU A 103 19.81 -10.01 30.01
C LEU A 103 18.62 -9.06 30.26
N TYR A 104 18.34 -8.17 29.31
CA TYR A 104 17.26 -7.20 29.41
C TYR A 104 15.88 -7.85 29.48
N THR A 105 15.58 -8.84 28.64
CA THR A 105 14.30 -9.55 28.65
C THR A 105 14.11 -10.41 29.92
N ARG A 106 15.20 -10.96 30.47
CA ARG A 106 15.17 -11.66 31.78
C ARG A 106 14.92 -10.70 32.92
N GLU A 107 15.52 -9.51 32.91
CA GLU A 107 15.30 -8.44 33.89
C GLU A 107 13.86 -7.90 33.85
N LEU A 108 13.28 -7.75 32.61
CA LEU A 108 11.86 -7.43 32.46
C LEU A 108 10.95 -8.49 33.05
N LEU A 109 11.23 -9.75 32.80
CA LEU A 109 10.46 -10.86 33.35
C LEU A 109 10.57 -10.88 34.91
N SER A 110 11.77 -10.60 35.44
CA SER A 110 11.97 -10.45 36.90
C SER A 110 11.16 -9.29 37.48
N ALA A 111 11.07 -8.15 36.77
CA ALA A 111 10.24 -7.02 37.19
C ALA A 111 8.74 -7.37 37.13
N ALA A 112 8.31 -8.15 36.16
CA ALA A 112 6.93 -8.62 36.03
C ALA A 112 6.55 -9.62 37.15
N TYR A 113 7.46 -10.51 37.56
CA TYR A 113 7.24 -11.34 38.76
C TYR A 113 7.10 -10.51 40.03
N LEU A 114 7.96 -9.50 40.18
CA LEU A 114 7.87 -8.59 41.32
C LEU A 114 6.54 -7.81 41.31
N ALA A 115 6.10 -7.36 40.13
CA ALA A 115 4.80 -6.69 39.99
C ALA A 115 3.64 -7.60 40.47
N ARG A 116 3.66 -8.89 40.08
CA ARG A 116 2.68 -9.87 40.57
C ARG A 116 2.68 -10.01 42.08
N ASP A 117 3.86 -10.13 42.68
CA ASP A 117 3.99 -10.40 44.11
C ASP A 117 3.64 -9.16 44.97
N THR A 118 3.70 -7.98 44.39
CA THR A 118 3.41 -6.70 45.05
C THR A 118 2.08 -6.06 44.63
N GLY A 119 1.34 -6.66 43.70
CA GLY A 119 0.06 -6.12 43.23
C GLY A 119 0.22 -4.87 42.36
N ASN A 120 1.34 -4.74 41.65
CA ASN A 120 1.63 -3.67 40.70
C ASN A 120 1.43 -4.14 39.23
N THR A 121 1.41 -3.21 38.30
CA THR A 121 1.27 -3.50 36.85
C THR A 121 2.44 -2.91 36.09
N LEU A 122 3.14 -3.74 35.34
CA LEU A 122 4.12 -3.33 34.34
C LEU A 122 3.46 -3.32 32.95
N VAL A 123 3.47 -2.17 32.28
CA VAL A 123 3.00 -2.02 30.89
C VAL A 123 4.22 -1.80 30.02
N ILE A 124 4.36 -2.57 28.95
CA ILE A 124 5.44 -2.40 27.97
C ILE A 124 4.87 -2.15 26.58
N VAL A 125 5.47 -1.22 25.86
CA VAL A 125 5.17 -0.99 24.43
C VAL A 125 6.16 -1.78 23.60
N ALA A 126 5.65 -2.56 22.67
CA ALA A 126 6.44 -3.36 21.75
C ALA A 126 5.96 -3.09 20.32
N ALA A 127 6.86 -2.70 19.42
CA ALA A 127 6.57 -2.58 17.97
C ALA A 127 6.82 -3.91 17.23
N GLU A 128 7.55 -4.84 17.85
CA GLU A 128 8.04 -6.08 17.27
C GLU A 128 7.62 -7.30 18.11
N ASN A 129 8.00 -8.49 17.66
CA ASN A 129 7.74 -9.73 18.38
C ASN A 129 8.41 -9.74 19.76
N VAL A 130 7.79 -10.43 20.68
CA VAL A 130 8.23 -10.49 22.08
C VAL A 130 8.68 -11.92 22.44
N TRP A 131 9.77 -12.04 23.19
CA TRP A 131 10.32 -13.30 23.66
C TRP A 131 9.24 -14.19 24.30
N GLN A 132 9.25 -15.47 23.92
CA GLN A 132 8.18 -16.42 24.27
C GLN A 132 7.86 -16.51 25.78
N ARG A 133 8.84 -16.34 26.65
CA ARG A 133 8.61 -16.37 28.11
C ARG A 133 7.87 -15.13 28.60
N LEU A 134 8.16 -13.95 28.06
CA LEU A 134 7.38 -12.74 28.35
C LEU A 134 5.97 -12.85 27.76
N SER A 135 5.84 -13.36 26.54
CA SER A 135 4.55 -13.57 25.88
C SER A 135 3.63 -14.53 26.65
N ARG A 136 4.18 -15.55 27.28
CA ARG A 136 3.40 -16.50 28.08
C ARG A 136 2.98 -15.96 29.44
N PHE A 137 3.68 -14.95 29.95
CA PHE A 137 3.42 -14.36 31.25
C PHE A 137 2.50 -13.14 31.17
N GLY A 138 2.59 -12.36 30.11
CA GLY A 138 1.83 -11.13 29.93
C GLY A 138 0.53 -11.31 29.14
N LEU A 139 -0.37 -10.34 29.27
CA LEU A 139 -1.54 -10.19 28.41
C LEU A 139 -1.23 -9.16 27.30
N PHE A 140 -1.72 -9.44 26.11
CA PHE A 140 -1.51 -8.58 24.96
C PHE A 140 -2.71 -7.68 24.69
N ILE A 141 -2.39 -6.46 24.26
CA ILE A 141 -3.34 -5.54 23.65
C ILE A 141 -2.71 -5.05 22.34
N ASP A 142 -3.43 -5.14 21.24
CA ASP A 142 -3.02 -4.55 19.97
C ASP A 142 -3.65 -3.17 19.83
N LEU A 143 -2.85 -2.14 19.56
CA LEU A 143 -3.33 -0.81 19.20
C LEU A 143 -2.94 -0.54 17.75
N GLU A 144 -3.94 -0.49 16.90
CA GLU A 144 -3.77 -0.19 15.48
C GLU A 144 -3.56 1.30 15.22
N LEU A 145 -3.13 1.60 13.98
CA LEU A 145 -3.12 2.97 13.48
C LEU A 145 -4.53 3.58 13.53
N PRO A 146 -4.65 4.92 13.57
CA PRO A 146 -5.95 5.58 13.74
C PRO A 146 -7.00 5.09 12.74
N ILE A 147 -8.16 4.67 13.25
CA ILE A 147 -9.34 4.31 12.44
C ILE A 147 -9.97 5.57 11.83
N PHE A 148 -10.98 5.41 10.98
CA PHE A 148 -11.60 6.52 10.26
C PHE A 148 -12.10 7.62 11.21
N GLU A 149 -12.84 7.26 12.26
CA GLU A 149 -13.40 8.20 13.24
C GLU A 149 -12.31 8.96 14.01
N GLU A 150 -11.22 8.27 14.34
CA GLU A 150 -10.09 8.88 15.05
C GLU A 150 -9.33 9.85 14.13
N ARG A 151 -9.13 9.49 12.86
CA ARG A 151 -8.54 10.41 11.88
C ARG A 151 -9.41 11.62 11.63
N ARG A 152 -10.74 11.42 11.52
CA ARG A 152 -11.69 12.52 11.36
C ARG A 152 -11.61 13.47 12.53
N ALA A 153 -11.69 12.98 13.77
CA ALA A 153 -11.58 13.79 14.98
C ALA A 153 -10.24 14.57 15.04
N LEU A 154 -9.13 13.93 14.64
CA LEU A 154 -7.81 14.56 14.59
C LEU A 154 -7.75 15.71 13.57
N ILE A 155 -8.37 15.54 12.39
CA ILE A 155 -8.45 16.59 11.36
C ILE A 155 -9.35 17.73 11.82
N GLU A 156 -10.48 17.45 12.48
CA GLU A 156 -11.36 18.44 13.07
C GLU A 156 -10.67 19.25 14.17
N GLU A 157 -9.92 18.59 15.06
CA GLU A 157 -9.12 19.24 16.09
C GLU A 157 -8.04 20.15 15.50
N PHE A 158 -7.37 19.67 14.44
CA PHE A 158 -6.40 20.48 13.68
C PHE A 158 -7.06 21.69 13.04
N SER A 159 -8.20 21.52 12.40
CA SER A 159 -8.97 22.60 11.77
C SER A 159 -9.40 23.65 12.82
N ALA A 160 -9.88 23.21 13.97
CA ALA A 160 -10.24 24.10 15.07
C ALA A 160 -9.04 24.88 15.63
N SER A 161 -7.87 24.23 15.71
CA SER A 161 -6.62 24.85 16.21
C SER A 161 -6.04 25.91 15.26
N PHE A 162 -6.38 25.86 13.97
CA PHE A 162 -5.94 26.77 12.92
C PHE A 162 -7.10 27.38 12.12
N SER A 163 -8.20 27.70 12.80
CA SER A 163 -9.45 28.16 12.19
C SER A 163 -9.34 29.44 11.35
N ASP A 164 -8.28 30.22 11.53
CA ASP A 164 -7.96 31.39 10.71
C ASP A 164 -7.34 31.04 9.34
N LYS A 165 -6.85 29.81 9.17
CA LYS A 165 -6.10 29.36 7.98
C LYS A 165 -6.62 28.05 7.38
N VAL A 166 -7.49 27.35 8.08
CA VAL A 166 -8.02 26.07 7.66
C VAL A 166 -9.55 26.15 7.58
N SER A 167 -10.09 25.89 6.39
CA SER A 167 -11.52 25.98 6.10
C SER A 167 -12.00 24.76 5.32
N TRP A 168 -11.89 23.57 5.92
CA TRP A 168 -12.48 22.37 5.35
C TRP A 168 -13.95 22.24 5.74
N GLY A 169 -14.81 21.95 4.74
CA GLY A 169 -16.17 21.49 4.98
C GLY A 169 -16.22 20.05 5.46
N ASP A 170 -17.39 19.58 5.86
CA ASP A 170 -17.60 18.20 6.34
C ASP A 170 -17.17 17.13 5.31
N ASP A 171 -17.45 17.39 4.02
CA ASP A 171 -17.02 16.54 2.92
C ASP A 171 -15.48 16.52 2.77
N GLY A 172 -14.81 17.67 2.92
CA GLY A 172 -13.34 17.78 2.87
C GLY A 172 -12.68 17.01 4.00
N VAL A 173 -13.18 17.13 5.22
CA VAL A 173 -12.72 16.38 6.40
C VAL A 173 -12.91 14.88 6.19
N THR A 174 -14.07 14.46 5.69
CA THR A 174 -14.40 13.05 5.42
C THR A 174 -13.48 12.46 4.35
N ARG A 175 -13.23 13.19 3.26
CA ARG A 175 -12.30 12.78 2.20
C ARG A 175 -10.87 12.67 2.73
N LEU A 176 -10.37 13.66 3.47
CA LEU A 176 -9.07 13.62 4.10
C LEU A 176 -8.93 12.43 5.07
N ALA A 177 -9.90 12.20 5.94
CA ALA A 177 -9.91 11.08 6.86
C ALA A 177 -9.82 9.72 6.14
N THR A 178 -10.44 9.62 4.96
CA THR A 178 -10.36 8.43 4.10
C THR A 178 -8.97 8.29 3.45
N LEU A 179 -8.46 9.36 2.87
CA LEU A 179 -7.19 9.36 2.13
C LEU A 179 -5.98 9.22 3.03
N LEU A 180 -6.03 9.72 4.28
CA LEU A 180 -4.94 9.62 5.26
C LEU A 180 -4.91 8.30 6.04
N ARG A 181 -5.64 7.27 5.60
CA ARG A 181 -5.54 5.92 6.14
C ARG A 181 -4.08 5.43 6.10
N GLY A 182 -3.67 4.67 7.12
CA GLY A 182 -2.34 4.07 7.22
C GLY A 182 -1.26 5.01 7.76
N LEU A 183 -1.59 6.25 8.11
CA LEU A 183 -0.69 7.16 8.81
C LEU A 183 -0.92 7.10 10.32
N SER A 184 0.18 7.23 11.08
CA SER A 184 0.12 7.47 12.51
C SER A 184 -0.42 8.87 12.83
N GLU A 185 -0.91 9.11 14.04
CA GLU A 185 -1.34 10.45 14.48
C GLU A 185 -0.27 11.52 14.21
N ILE A 186 0.98 11.23 14.58
CA ILE A 186 2.11 12.15 14.38
C ILE A 186 2.32 12.43 12.90
N GLN A 187 2.25 11.42 12.04
CA GLN A 187 2.42 11.59 10.61
C GLN A 187 1.29 12.43 10.00
N ILE A 188 0.04 12.22 10.43
CA ILE A 188 -1.10 13.03 9.99
C ILE A 188 -0.88 14.50 10.37
N VAL A 189 -0.61 14.78 11.63
CA VAL A 189 -0.41 16.15 12.11
C VAL A 189 0.77 16.84 11.42
N ASN A 190 1.89 16.14 11.22
CA ASN A 190 3.06 16.68 10.54
C ASN A 190 2.76 16.95 9.06
N LEU A 191 2.01 16.09 8.39
CA LEU A 191 1.58 16.29 7.01
C LEU A 191 0.68 17.51 6.88
N LEU A 192 -0.31 17.65 7.74
CA LEU A 192 -1.21 18.79 7.76
C LEU A 192 -0.46 20.10 8.05
N ARG A 193 0.44 20.10 9.04
CA ARG A 193 1.28 21.26 9.37
C ARG A 193 2.20 21.66 8.21
N SER A 194 2.88 20.70 7.60
CA SER A 194 3.77 20.99 6.47
C SER A 194 3.01 21.51 5.26
N SER A 195 1.81 20.97 4.99
CA SER A 195 0.95 21.45 3.92
C SER A 195 0.43 22.87 4.20
N LEU A 196 0.05 23.16 5.45
CA LEU A 196 -0.38 24.49 5.86
C LEU A 196 0.73 25.54 5.71
N VAL A 197 1.96 25.20 6.11
CA VAL A 197 3.12 26.10 5.94
C VAL A 197 3.43 26.34 4.47
N ALA A 198 3.37 25.31 3.64
CA ALA A 198 3.70 25.42 2.21
C ALA A 198 2.68 26.28 1.43
N ARG A 199 1.41 26.29 1.85
CA ARG A 199 0.32 26.98 1.14
C ARG A 199 -0.18 28.25 1.82
N GLY A 200 0.14 28.46 3.09
CA GLY A 200 -0.35 29.57 3.90
C GLY A 200 -1.80 29.45 4.36
N GLY A 201 -2.58 28.54 3.78
CA GLY A 201 -3.95 28.19 4.12
C GLY A 201 -4.35 26.88 3.48
N LEU A 202 -5.39 26.21 4.02
CA LEU A 202 -5.89 24.93 3.50
C LEU A 202 -7.42 24.98 3.40
N GLY A 203 -7.96 24.57 2.25
CA GLY A 203 -9.39 24.46 2.00
C GLY A 203 -9.76 23.16 1.30
N ASP A 204 -11.05 22.98 0.95
CA ASP A 204 -11.53 21.74 0.31
C ASP A 204 -10.84 21.43 -1.02
N GLY A 205 -10.38 22.45 -1.76
CA GLY A 205 -9.60 22.29 -2.99
C GLY A 205 -8.19 21.74 -2.79
N ASP A 206 -7.66 21.71 -1.55
CA ASP A 206 -6.31 21.27 -1.24
C ASP A 206 -6.25 19.81 -0.78
N VAL A 207 -7.39 19.15 -0.58
CA VAL A 207 -7.52 17.80 -0.07
C VAL A 207 -6.66 16.80 -0.86
N ASP A 208 -6.76 16.85 -2.19
CA ASP A 208 -6.02 15.92 -3.06
C ASP A 208 -4.51 16.20 -3.04
N THR A 209 -4.10 17.46 -2.91
CA THR A 209 -2.69 17.81 -2.77
C THR A 209 -2.10 17.39 -1.43
N VAL A 210 -2.84 17.54 -0.34
CA VAL A 210 -2.45 17.05 0.98
C VAL A 210 -2.29 15.54 0.95
N ALA A 211 -3.24 14.83 0.32
CA ALA A 211 -3.18 13.38 0.15
C ALA A 211 -1.97 12.94 -0.70
N ALA A 212 -1.68 13.62 -1.80
CA ALA A 212 -0.51 13.33 -2.63
C ALA A 212 0.83 13.51 -1.89
N ASN A 213 0.91 14.41 -0.91
CA ASN A 213 2.09 14.56 -0.06
C ASN A 213 2.28 13.37 0.90
N LYS A 214 1.23 12.58 1.18
CA LYS A 214 1.32 11.31 1.93
C LYS A 214 2.32 10.35 1.28
N ASP A 215 2.32 10.25 -0.05
CA ASP A 215 3.17 9.32 -0.79
C ASP A 215 4.67 9.60 -0.55
N ARG A 216 5.03 10.87 -0.27
CA ARG A 216 6.41 11.28 0.04
C ARG A 216 6.89 10.82 1.42
N LEU A 217 5.99 10.60 2.37
CA LEU A 217 6.36 10.12 3.71
C LEU A 217 6.73 8.63 3.70
N PHE A 218 6.26 7.89 2.72
CA PHE A 218 6.41 6.44 2.66
C PHE A 218 7.57 5.93 1.79
N THR A 219 8.22 6.80 1.00
CA THR A 219 9.27 6.43 0.04
C THR A 219 10.53 5.83 0.65
N ALA A 220 10.68 5.85 1.96
CA ALA A 220 11.92 5.46 2.64
C ALA A 220 11.94 4.04 3.23
N VAL A 221 10.84 3.30 3.26
CA VAL A 221 10.73 2.12 4.14
C VAL A 221 10.55 0.78 3.42
N SER A 222 10.09 0.74 2.15
CA SER A 222 9.77 -0.53 1.50
C SER A 222 10.11 -0.56 0.00
N ASN A 223 10.26 -1.78 -0.55
CA ASN A 223 10.41 -2.04 -1.98
C ASN A 223 9.14 -1.72 -2.80
N VAL A 224 8.27 -0.88 -2.26
CA VAL A 224 7.02 -0.40 -2.83
C VAL A 224 7.17 1.08 -3.16
N MET A 225 7.08 1.43 -4.42
CA MET A 225 7.30 2.80 -4.92
C MET A 225 5.99 3.39 -5.42
N PRO A 226 5.63 4.63 -5.04
CA PRO A 226 4.52 5.33 -5.64
C PRO A 226 4.83 5.64 -7.11
N VAL A 227 3.84 5.51 -7.97
CA VAL A 227 3.95 5.77 -9.41
C VAL A 227 3.03 6.92 -9.78
N SER A 228 3.61 7.99 -10.33
CA SER A 228 2.84 9.10 -10.86
C SER A 228 2.21 8.75 -12.21
N TYR A 229 0.99 9.19 -12.44
CA TYR A 229 0.29 9.04 -13.70
C TYR A 229 -0.57 10.28 -13.97
N PRO A 230 -0.86 10.61 -15.26
CA PRO A 230 -1.76 11.72 -15.58
C PRO A 230 -3.19 11.47 -15.06
N GLU A 231 -3.86 12.50 -14.58
CA GLU A 231 -5.23 12.43 -14.08
C GLU A 231 -6.20 11.86 -15.12
N HIS A 232 -6.01 12.23 -16.39
CA HIS A 232 -6.73 11.66 -17.54
C HIS A 232 -5.77 10.91 -18.44
N LEU A 233 -5.79 9.59 -18.35
CA LEU A 233 -4.97 8.71 -19.18
C LEU A 233 -5.84 8.04 -20.24
N GLU A 234 -5.72 8.50 -21.48
CA GLU A 234 -6.39 7.86 -22.60
C GLU A 234 -5.60 6.63 -23.07
N VAL A 235 -6.30 5.53 -23.28
CA VAL A 235 -5.77 4.26 -23.75
C VAL A 235 -6.62 3.77 -24.91
N ALA A 236 -6.00 3.48 -26.03
CA ALA A 236 -6.67 2.87 -27.18
C ALA A 236 -6.97 1.39 -26.88
N GLY A 237 -8.04 0.84 -27.47
CA GLY A 237 -8.41 -0.56 -27.37
C GLY A 237 -8.82 -1.05 -25.97
N LEU A 238 -8.61 -2.34 -25.72
CA LEU A 238 -8.88 -3.02 -24.45
C LEU A 238 -10.35 -2.93 -23.98
N GLY A 239 -11.30 -3.00 -24.90
CA GLY A 239 -12.72 -2.76 -24.64
C GLY A 239 -13.33 -3.69 -23.57
N ASN A 240 -13.03 -5.00 -23.64
CA ASN A 240 -13.53 -5.97 -22.66
C ASN A 240 -12.95 -5.76 -21.28
N LEU A 241 -11.65 -5.47 -21.18
CA LEU A 241 -11.00 -5.15 -19.91
C LEU A 241 -11.62 -3.90 -19.28
N LYS A 242 -11.82 -2.84 -20.08
CA LYS A 242 -12.45 -1.59 -19.61
C LYS A 242 -13.87 -1.82 -19.09
N ALA A 243 -14.71 -2.55 -19.84
CA ALA A 243 -16.06 -2.88 -19.44
C ALA A 243 -16.12 -3.75 -18.17
N TRP A 244 -15.17 -4.67 -18.02
CA TRP A 244 -15.05 -5.48 -16.82
C TRP A 244 -14.64 -4.63 -15.60
N LEU A 245 -13.66 -3.72 -15.78
CA LEU A 245 -13.20 -2.81 -14.72
C LEU A 245 -14.33 -1.88 -14.23
N ASP A 246 -15.19 -1.39 -15.12
CA ASP A 246 -16.31 -0.52 -14.72
C ASP A 246 -17.32 -1.27 -13.84
N ARG A 247 -17.62 -2.52 -14.18
CA ARG A 247 -18.47 -3.37 -13.35
C ARG A 247 -17.83 -3.66 -11.98
N LYS A 248 -16.51 -3.97 -11.97
CA LYS A 248 -15.77 -4.30 -10.74
C LYS A 248 -15.53 -3.10 -9.84
N ARG A 249 -15.43 -1.90 -10.41
CA ARG A 249 -15.33 -0.66 -9.63
C ARG A 249 -16.47 -0.51 -8.63
N THR A 250 -17.71 -0.75 -9.06
CA THR A 250 -18.88 -0.66 -8.18
C THR A 250 -18.76 -1.61 -6.97
N VAL A 251 -18.28 -2.83 -7.20
CA VAL A 251 -18.10 -3.82 -6.12
C VAL A 251 -16.92 -3.46 -5.23
N PHE A 252 -15.83 -2.94 -5.80
CA PHE A 252 -14.64 -2.54 -5.05
C PHE A 252 -14.91 -1.42 -4.05
N PHE A 253 -15.73 -0.44 -4.44
CA PHE A 253 -16.10 0.70 -3.58
C PHE A 253 -17.36 0.45 -2.74
N ALA A 254 -18.03 -0.70 -2.89
CA ALA A 254 -19.20 -1.03 -2.09
C ALA A 254 -18.89 -1.06 -0.58
N GLN A 255 -19.88 -0.73 0.24
CA GLN A 255 -19.78 -0.86 1.69
C GLN A 255 -19.71 -2.33 2.08
N GLN A 256 -18.99 -2.64 3.17
CA GLN A 256 -18.76 -4.01 3.60
C GLN A 256 -20.07 -4.73 3.93
N ASP A 257 -20.99 -4.07 4.62
CA ASP A 257 -22.31 -4.62 4.97
C ASP A 257 -23.10 -5.08 3.75
N LEU A 258 -22.97 -4.33 2.63
CA LEU A 258 -23.63 -4.73 1.37
C LEU A 258 -22.97 -5.97 0.76
N LEU A 259 -21.65 -6.04 0.80
CA LEU A 259 -20.89 -7.20 0.32
C LEU A 259 -21.22 -8.45 1.14
N ASP A 260 -21.25 -8.33 2.46
CA ASP A 260 -21.56 -9.42 3.39
C ASP A 260 -22.99 -9.95 3.19
N ARG A 261 -23.96 -9.04 2.95
CA ARG A 261 -25.36 -9.41 2.67
C ARG A 261 -25.50 -10.31 1.45
N TYR A 262 -24.65 -10.15 0.45
CA TYR A 262 -24.66 -10.96 -0.77
C TYR A 262 -23.55 -12.01 -0.79
N SER A 263 -22.81 -12.18 0.30
CA SER A 263 -21.64 -13.07 0.38
C SER A 263 -20.62 -12.79 -0.75
N LEU A 264 -20.46 -11.52 -1.10
CA LEU A 264 -19.52 -11.07 -2.11
C LEU A 264 -18.22 -10.60 -1.45
N GLN A 265 -17.12 -10.75 -2.18
CA GLN A 265 -15.83 -10.16 -1.81
C GLN A 265 -15.46 -9.04 -2.78
N ALA A 266 -14.74 -8.05 -2.29
CA ALA A 266 -14.15 -7.03 -3.14
C ALA A 266 -13.20 -7.70 -4.16
N PRO A 267 -13.16 -7.25 -5.43
CA PRO A 267 -12.27 -7.81 -6.43
C PRO A 267 -10.81 -7.63 -6.00
N ARG A 268 -10.04 -8.73 -6.04
CA ARG A 268 -8.64 -8.75 -5.60
C ARG A 268 -7.69 -8.15 -6.61
N GLY A 269 -7.97 -8.33 -7.90
CA GLY A 269 -7.11 -7.81 -8.95
C GLY A 269 -7.24 -8.56 -10.26
N VAL A 270 -6.37 -8.20 -11.18
CA VAL A 270 -6.32 -8.73 -12.54
C VAL A 270 -4.91 -9.16 -12.92
N LEU A 271 -4.79 -10.29 -13.60
CA LEU A 271 -3.55 -10.74 -14.23
C LEU A 271 -3.62 -10.44 -15.72
N LEU A 272 -2.71 -9.62 -16.22
CA LEU A 272 -2.60 -9.21 -17.61
C LEU A 272 -1.46 -9.96 -18.29
N MET A 273 -1.79 -10.77 -19.25
CA MET A 273 -0.83 -11.62 -19.97
C MET A 273 -0.91 -11.32 -21.45
N GLY A 274 0.14 -11.59 -22.19
CA GLY A 274 0.07 -11.46 -23.65
C GLY A 274 1.32 -10.88 -24.29
N VAL A 275 1.16 -10.42 -25.52
CA VAL A 275 2.25 -9.99 -26.39
C VAL A 275 3.02 -8.79 -25.80
N PRO A 276 4.36 -8.77 -25.84
CA PRO A 276 5.15 -7.61 -25.45
C PRO A 276 4.76 -6.36 -26.27
N GLY A 277 4.83 -5.18 -25.64
CA GLY A 277 4.50 -3.91 -26.33
C GLY A 277 2.99 -3.62 -26.47
N CYS A 278 2.10 -4.51 -26.03
CA CYS A 278 0.65 -4.33 -26.16
C CYS A 278 -0.03 -3.63 -24.97
N GLY A 279 0.74 -2.91 -24.14
CA GLY A 279 0.18 -2.00 -23.13
C GLY A 279 -0.15 -2.64 -21.78
N LYS A 280 0.34 -3.86 -21.47
CA LYS A 280 0.13 -4.52 -20.15
C LYS A 280 0.49 -3.64 -18.97
N SER A 281 1.72 -3.15 -18.92
CA SER A 281 2.22 -2.28 -17.83
C SER A 281 1.52 -0.92 -17.81
N PHE A 282 1.11 -0.42 -18.98
CA PHE A 282 0.35 0.82 -19.09
C PHE A 282 -1.08 0.69 -18.53
N SER A 283 -1.65 -0.51 -18.57
CA SER A 283 -2.98 -0.80 -18.03
C SER A 283 -3.06 -0.58 -16.52
N ALA A 284 -1.97 -0.77 -15.76
CA ALA A 284 -1.95 -0.46 -14.32
C ALA A 284 -2.19 1.04 -14.06
N LYS A 285 -1.54 1.90 -14.84
CA LYS A 285 -1.75 3.36 -14.77
C LYS A 285 -3.16 3.75 -15.20
N MET A 286 -3.69 3.11 -16.25
CA MET A 286 -5.06 3.33 -16.71
C MET A 286 -6.08 2.95 -15.65
N ILE A 287 -5.91 1.83 -14.96
CA ILE A 287 -6.81 1.40 -13.89
C ILE A 287 -6.78 2.39 -12.73
N ALA A 288 -5.59 2.80 -12.29
CA ALA A 288 -5.42 3.77 -11.22
C ALA A 288 -6.08 5.12 -11.56
N SER A 289 -5.84 5.66 -12.77
CA SER A 289 -6.45 6.87 -13.28
C SER A 289 -7.98 6.77 -13.34
N ARG A 290 -8.53 5.67 -13.89
CA ARG A 290 -9.96 5.45 -14.04
C ARG A 290 -10.71 5.30 -12.70
N TRP A 291 -10.04 4.73 -11.70
CA TRP A 291 -10.60 4.53 -10.37
C TRP A 291 -10.26 5.65 -9.38
N HIS A 292 -9.39 6.60 -9.78
CA HIS A 292 -8.86 7.67 -8.93
C HIS A 292 -8.19 7.12 -7.65
N LEU A 293 -7.36 6.08 -7.80
CA LEU A 293 -6.67 5.44 -6.70
C LEU A 293 -5.16 5.66 -6.82
N PRO A 294 -4.44 5.85 -5.72
CA PRO A 294 -2.98 5.88 -5.74
C PRO A 294 -2.43 4.57 -6.33
N LEU A 295 -1.36 4.70 -7.13
CA LEU A 295 -0.68 3.58 -7.78
C LEU A 295 0.66 3.34 -7.11
N PHE A 296 0.88 2.11 -6.67
CA PHE A 296 2.16 1.66 -6.13
C PHE A 296 2.73 0.55 -7.01
N ARG A 297 4.03 0.62 -7.29
CA ARG A 297 4.76 -0.47 -7.93
C ARG A 297 5.50 -1.26 -6.87
N PHE A 298 5.31 -2.56 -6.85
CA PHE A 298 6.01 -3.48 -5.98
C PHE A 298 7.00 -4.31 -6.78
N ASP A 299 8.27 -4.15 -6.47
CA ASP A 299 9.34 -4.96 -7.04
C ASP A 299 9.65 -6.14 -6.11
N ILE A 300 8.98 -7.27 -6.35
CA ILE A 300 9.20 -8.50 -5.57
C ILE A 300 10.65 -8.99 -5.72
N GLY A 301 11.27 -8.79 -6.89
CA GLY A 301 12.65 -9.20 -7.13
C GLY A 301 13.64 -8.51 -6.19
N SER A 302 13.39 -7.26 -5.83
CA SER A 302 14.23 -6.49 -4.91
C SER A 302 14.11 -6.92 -3.43
N VAL A 303 13.10 -7.72 -3.10
CA VAL A 303 12.91 -8.27 -1.73
C VAL A 303 13.96 -9.35 -1.44
N TYR A 304 14.41 -10.08 -2.47
CA TYR A 304 15.37 -11.15 -2.31
C TYR A 304 16.76 -10.63 -1.91
N ASN A 305 17.25 -11.05 -0.75
CA ASN A 305 18.57 -10.70 -0.24
C ASN A 305 19.36 -11.97 0.09
N LYS A 306 20.69 -11.83 0.24
CA LYS A 306 21.61 -12.95 0.54
C LYS A 306 21.41 -13.58 1.93
N TYR A 307 20.65 -12.94 2.82
CA TYR A 307 20.47 -13.40 4.19
C TYR A 307 19.08 -14.00 4.40
N VAL A 308 19.04 -15.27 4.83
CA VAL A 308 17.82 -15.99 5.22
C VAL A 308 17.15 -15.27 6.41
N GLY A 309 15.84 -15.04 6.33
CA GLY A 309 15.06 -14.35 7.38
C GLY A 309 14.85 -12.86 7.13
N GLU A 310 15.79 -12.16 6.51
CA GLU A 310 15.60 -10.74 6.14
C GLU A 310 14.63 -10.58 4.95
N THR A 311 14.67 -11.52 4.01
CA THR A 311 13.78 -11.55 2.85
C THR A 311 12.31 -11.70 3.25
N GLU A 312 12.01 -12.63 4.16
CA GLU A 312 10.63 -12.84 4.66
C GLU A 312 10.13 -11.61 5.42
N ARG A 313 10.97 -11.01 6.26
CA ARG A 313 10.64 -9.78 6.98
C ARG A 313 10.34 -8.62 6.03
N ARG A 314 11.16 -8.41 5.01
CA ARG A 314 10.94 -7.35 4.00
C ARG A 314 9.65 -7.57 3.20
N MET A 315 9.34 -8.82 2.86
CA MET A 315 8.06 -9.15 2.22
C MET A 315 6.89 -8.77 3.13
N GLN A 316 6.94 -9.17 4.41
CA GLN A 316 5.88 -8.83 5.36
C GLN A 316 5.72 -7.31 5.53
N GLU A 317 6.82 -6.58 5.71
CA GLU A 317 6.81 -5.11 5.83
C GLU A 317 6.20 -4.44 4.58
N ALA A 318 6.51 -4.95 3.38
CA ALA A 318 5.94 -4.43 2.14
C ALA A 318 4.43 -4.70 2.05
N LEU A 319 3.97 -5.90 2.42
CA LEU A 319 2.57 -6.28 2.40
C LEU A 319 1.76 -5.52 3.46
N ASP A 320 2.30 -5.40 4.67
CA ASP A 320 1.69 -4.61 5.76
C ASP A 320 1.58 -3.13 5.36
N TYR A 321 2.62 -2.60 4.69
CA TYR A 321 2.59 -1.25 4.14
C TYR A 321 1.45 -1.07 3.13
N ILE A 322 1.29 -2.00 2.18
CA ILE A 322 0.23 -1.94 1.16
C ILE A 322 -1.15 -2.01 1.80
N ASP A 323 -1.36 -2.87 2.80
CA ASP A 323 -2.61 -2.94 3.54
C ASP A 323 -2.93 -1.61 4.26
N ASN A 324 -1.92 -0.94 4.76
CA ASN A 324 -2.05 0.35 5.45
C ASN A 324 -2.34 1.53 4.49
N VAL A 325 -1.83 1.51 3.26
CA VAL A 325 -2.09 2.59 2.28
C VAL A 325 -3.36 2.38 1.47
N ALA A 326 -4.04 1.25 1.62
CA ALA A 326 -5.32 0.99 0.95
C ALA A 326 -6.38 2.08 1.30
N PRO A 327 -7.29 2.43 0.37
CA PRO A 327 -7.48 1.80 -0.94
C PRO A 327 -6.45 2.25 -1.98
N CYS A 328 -5.89 1.29 -2.73
CA CYS A 328 -4.85 1.58 -3.74
C CYS A 328 -4.85 0.54 -4.87
N VAL A 329 -4.15 0.87 -5.95
CA VAL A 329 -3.76 -0.08 -6.98
C VAL A 329 -2.31 -0.50 -6.73
N LEU A 330 -2.08 -1.80 -6.61
CA LEU A 330 -0.74 -2.39 -6.50
C LEU A 330 -0.35 -2.99 -7.85
N TRP A 331 0.74 -2.50 -8.43
CA TRP A 331 1.26 -2.99 -9.70
C TRP A 331 2.51 -3.83 -9.49
N ILE A 332 2.46 -5.07 -9.98
CA ILE A 332 3.60 -5.98 -10.03
C ILE A 332 3.89 -6.28 -11.51
N ASP A 333 5.02 -5.76 -11.99
CA ASP A 333 5.44 -5.95 -13.37
C ASP A 333 6.26 -7.23 -13.52
N GLU A 334 6.00 -7.97 -14.62
CA GLU A 334 6.73 -9.19 -14.97
C GLU A 334 6.82 -10.18 -13.78
N ILE A 335 5.65 -10.49 -13.21
CA ILE A 335 5.53 -11.31 -11.98
C ILE A 335 6.24 -12.67 -12.13
N GLU A 336 6.35 -13.21 -13.34
CA GLU A 336 7.10 -14.43 -13.64
C GLU A 336 8.58 -14.33 -13.27
N LYS A 337 9.21 -13.16 -13.47
CA LYS A 337 10.63 -12.96 -13.11
C LYS A 337 10.86 -13.05 -11.62
N ALA A 338 9.92 -12.53 -10.85
CA ALA A 338 9.99 -12.55 -9.40
C ALA A 338 9.72 -13.93 -8.79
N LEU A 339 8.87 -14.72 -9.45
CA LEU A 339 8.43 -16.02 -8.94
C LEU A 339 9.20 -17.20 -9.53
N SER A 340 9.75 -17.08 -10.77
CA SER A 340 10.49 -18.15 -11.43
C SER A 340 11.94 -18.24 -11.04
N SER A 341 12.58 -17.11 -10.74
CA SER A 341 14.03 -17.07 -10.54
C SER A 341 14.51 -17.78 -9.26
N ASN A 342 13.61 -18.14 -8.34
CA ASN A 342 14.00 -18.71 -7.05
C ASN A 342 13.08 -19.81 -6.51
N ALA A 343 11.97 -20.11 -7.17
CA ALA A 343 10.98 -21.07 -6.67
C ALA A 343 11.43 -22.54 -6.79
N GLY A 344 12.45 -22.85 -7.59
CA GLY A 344 12.90 -24.23 -7.84
C GLY A 344 14.12 -24.70 -7.04
N GLU A 345 14.91 -23.77 -6.49
CA GLU A 345 16.24 -24.13 -5.92
C GLU A 345 16.46 -23.66 -4.47
N SER A 346 15.59 -22.82 -3.88
CA SER A 346 15.77 -22.40 -2.49
C SER A 346 14.46 -22.42 -1.69
N ASP A 347 14.53 -22.96 -0.46
CA ASP A 347 13.42 -22.91 0.53
C ASP A 347 12.88 -21.50 0.79
N VAL A 348 13.69 -20.48 0.59
CA VAL A 348 13.34 -19.06 0.81
C VAL A 348 12.37 -18.57 -0.26
N GLY A 349 12.60 -18.89 -1.54
CA GLY A 349 11.69 -18.49 -2.62
C GLY A 349 10.28 -19.04 -2.45
N ASN A 350 10.16 -20.31 -2.07
CA ASN A 350 8.88 -20.97 -1.81
C ASN A 350 8.14 -20.35 -0.61
N ARG A 351 8.86 -19.91 0.43
CA ARG A 351 8.26 -19.28 1.61
C ARG A 351 7.76 -17.87 1.30
N VAL A 352 8.54 -17.09 0.56
CA VAL A 352 8.13 -15.73 0.10
C VAL A 352 6.90 -15.81 -0.82
N LEU A 353 6.90 -16.74 -1.76
CA LEU A 353 5.74 -17.00 -2.60
C LEU A 353 4.53 -17.40 -1.76
N GLY A 354 4.72 -18.32 -0.81
CA GLY A 354 3.65 -18.75 0.10
C GLY A 354 3.06 -17.59 0.90
N GLN A 355 3.91 -16.70 1.42
CA GLN A 355 3.50 -15.50 2.17
C GLN A 355 2.70 -14.53 1.28
N PHE A 356 3.18 -14.27 0.06
CA PHE A 356 2.45 -13.43 -0.90
C PHE A 356 1.08 -14.03 -1.28
N LEU A 357 1.03 -15.34 -1.57
CA LEU A 357 -0.20 -16.02 -1.91
C LEU A 357 -1.20 -16.06 -0.75
N PHE A 358 -0.71 -16.22 0.47
CA PHE A 358 -1.51 -16.15 1.68
C PHE A 358 -2.10 -14.76 1.87
N TRP A 359 -1.25 -13.71 1.78
CA TRP A 359 -1.73 -12.33 1.84
C TRP A 359 -2.78 -12.03 0.77
N LEU A 360 -2.55 -12.46 -0.47
CA LEU A 360 -3.49 -12.25 -1.58
C LEU A 360 -4.87 -12.88 -1.31
N GLN A 361 -4.91 -13.98 -0.57
CA GLN A 361 -6.13 -14.69 -0.20
C GLN A 361 -6.82 -14.07 1.02
N GLU A 362 -6.07 -13.72 2.06
CA GLU A 362 -6.60 -13.39 3.39
C GLU A 362 -6.74 -11.88 3.65
N SER A 363 -5.94 -11.02 2.98
CA SER A 363 -6.02 -9.57 3.21
C SER A 363 -7.44 -9.06 2.96
N GLN A 364 -7.94 -8.26 3.89
CA GLN A 364 -9.24 -7.59 3.77
C GLN A 364 -9.09 -6.12 3.33
N ALA A 365 -7.87 -5.66 3.14
CA ALA A 365 -7.61 -4.32 2.66
C ALA A 365 -8.10 -4.16 1.21
N LYS A 366 -8.62 -2.97 0.88
CA LYS A 366 -9.08 -2.66 -0.48
C LYS A 366 -7.88 -2.36 -1.40
N VAL A 367 -7.08 -3.39 -1.66
CA VAL A 367 -5.96 -3.35 -2.61
C VAL A 367 -6.39 -4.03 -3.90
N PHE A 368 -6.30 -3.31 -5.02
CA PHE A 368 -6.54 -3.89 -6.34
C PHE A 368 -5.21 -4.22 -7.01
N LEU A 369 -4.88 -5.50 -7.07
CA LEU A 369 -3.63 -5.99 -7.65
C LEU A 369 -3.70 -6.00 -9.19
N VAL A 370 -2.73 -5.40 -9.85
CA VAL A 370 -2.53 -5.51 -11.29
C VAL A 370 -1.17 -6.14 -11.53
N SER A 371 -1.17 -7.39 -11.94
CA SER A 371 0.07 -8.08 -12.29
C SER A 371 0.18 -8.25 -13.79
N THR A 372 1.39 -8.07 -14.33
CA THR A 372 1.68 -8.34 -15.74
C THR A 372 2.57 -9.56 -15.88
N ALA A 373 2.41 -10.31 -16.96
CA ALA A 373 3.28 -11.42 -17.32
C ALA A 373 3.52 -11.46 -18.83
N ASN A 374 4.75 -11.70 -19.23
CA ASN A 374 5.15 -11.95 -20.62
C ASN A 374 5.25 -13.44 -20.90
N ASP A 375 5.67 -14.22 -19.91
CA ASP A 375 5.79 -15.66 -19.98
C ASP A 375 5.01 -16.32 -18.84
N VAL A 376 3.94 -16.98 -19.21
CA VAL A 376 3.03 -17.65 -18.27
C VAL A 376 3.41 -19.08 -17.95
N THR A 377 4.34 -19.67 -18.71
CA THR A 377 4.75 -21.06 -18.55
C THR A 377 5.56 -21.28 -17.26
N HIS A 378 6.16 -20.22 -16.76
CA HIS A 378 6.95 -20.21 -15.52
C HIS A 378 6.17 -19.73 -14.30
N LEU A 379 4.87 -19.38 -14.46
CA LEU A 379 4.05 -18.97 -13.34
C LEU A 379 3.55 -20.17 -12.53
N PRO A 380 3.61 -20.11 -11.19
CA PRO A 380 3.04 -21.14 -10.34
C PRO A 380 1.55 -21.33 -10.61
N PRO A 381 1.06 -22.58 -10.82
CA PRO A 381 -0.37 -22.85 -11.11
C PRO A 381 -1.29 -22.33 -9.99
N GLU A 382 -0.76 -22.16 -8.80
CA GLU A 382 -1.47 -21.63 -7.64
C GLU A 382 -2.02 -20.22 -7.88
N LEU A 383 -1.34 -19.37 -8.67
CA LEU A 383 -1.80 -18.02 -8.98
C LEU A 383 -3.14 -17.99 -9.73
N PHE A 384 -3.42 -19.01 -10.52
CA PHE A 384 -4.66 -19.12 -11.31
C PHE A 384 -5.85 -19.68 -10.55
N ARG A 385 -5.66 -20.06 -9.27
CA ARG A 385 -6.78 -20.55 -8.44
C ARG A 385 -7.75 -19.41 -8.13
N LYS A 386 -9.05 -19.72 -8.20
CA LYS A 386 -10.12 -18.78 -7.83
C LYS A 386 -9.90 -18.25 -6.41
N GLY A 387 -10.13 -16.96 -6.20
CA GLY A 387 -9.96 -16.29 -4.91
C GLY A 387 -8.63 -15.52 -4.79
N ARG A 388 -7.71 -15.65 -5.75
CA ARG A 388 -6.44 -14.90 -5.81
C ARG A 388 -6.54 -13.73 -6.78
N PHE A 389 -6.48 -13.98 -8.08
CA PHE A 389 -6.91 -12.98 -9.07
C PHE A 389 -8.39 -13.10 -9.35
N SER A 390 -9.08 -11.99 -9.50
CA SER A 390 -10.50 -11.98 -9.84
C SER A 390 -10.75 -12.38 -11.28
N GLU A 391 -9.79 -12.07 -12.16
CA GLU A 391 -9.84 -12.40 -13.58
C GLU A 391 -8.44 -12.37 -14.21
N SER A 392 -8.29 -13.07 -15.35
CA SER A 392 -7.09 -13.06 -16.15
C SER A 392 -7.44 -12.64 -17.58
N PHE A 393 -6.73 -11.64 -18.10
CA PHE A 393 -6.92 -11.14 -19.45
C PHE A 393 -5.70 -11.37 -20.30
N PHE A 394 -5.95 -11.83 -21.52
CA PHE A 394 -4.95 -11.90 -22.58
C PHE A 394 -5.02 -10.66 -23.45
N ILE A 395 -3.88 -9.98 -23.60
CA ILE A 395 -3.71 -8.80 -24.45
C ILE A 395 -2.91 -9.20 -25.68
N ASP A 396 -3.58 -9.24 -26.82
CA ASP A 396 -2.98 -9.53 -28.11
C ASP A 396 -2.53 -8.25 -28.84
N LEU A 397 -1.98 -8.41 -30.04
CA LEU A 397 -1.78 -7.30 -30.95
C LEU A 397 -3.12 -6.62 -31.25
N PRO A 398 -3.11 -5.28 -31.46
CA PRO A 398 -4.33 -4.55 -31.77
C PRO A 398 -4.94 -4.98 -33.13
N ASP A 399 -6.25 -5.09 -33.17
CA ASP A 399 -7.01 -5.27 -34.42
C ASP A 399 -7.07 -3.97 -35.23
N ASP A 400 -7.75 -3.97 -36.37
CA ASP A 400 -7.80 -2.82 -37.29
C ASP A 400 -8.43 -1.59 -36.63
N ASP A 401 -9.49 -1.76 -35.84
CA ASP A 401 -10.17 -0.69 -35.14
C ASP A 401 -9.30 -0.15 -33.98
N GLU A 402 -8.66 -1.02 -33.30
CA GLU A 402 -7.73 -0.67 -32.18
C GLU A 402 -6.47 0.03 -32.72
N ARG A 403 -5.92 -0.40 -33.90
CA ARG A 403 -4.82 0.30 -34.55
C ARG A 403 -5.25 1.68 -35.02
N ARG A 404 -6.44 1.82 -35.62
CA ARG A 404 -7.02 3.11 -35.99
C ARG A 404 -7.10 4.05 -34.80
N ALA A 405 -7.63 3.58 -33.67
CA ALA A 405 -7.73 4.35 -32.45
C ALA A 405 -6.35 4.73 -31.88
N ALA A 406 -5.37 3.83 -31.94
CA ALA A 406 -4.00 4.07 -31.48
C ALA A 406 -3.29 5.13 -32.35
N ILE A 407 -3.37 5.00 -33.66
CA ILE A 407 -2.79 5.97 -34.62
C ILE A 407 -3.42 7.36 -34.37
N ALA A 408 -4.74 7.44 -34.25
CA ALA A 408 -5.43 8.71 -34.00
C ALA A 408 -4.99 9.34 -32.67
N LEU A 409 -4.87 8.52 -31.60
CA LEU A 409 -4.43 8.97 -30.29
C LEU A 409 -2.99 9.51 -30.34
N TYR A 410 -2.04 8.73 -30.85
CA TYR A 410 -0.63 9.14 -30.86
C TYR A 410 -0.35 10.29 -31.85
N ALA A 411 -1.04 10.34 -32.98
CA ALA A 411 -0.96 11.48 -33.90
C ALA A 411 -1.44 12.78 -33.24
N ARG A 412 -2.54 12.72 -32.48
CA ARG A 412 -3.03 13.87 -31.74
C ARG A 412 -2.06 14.30 -30.62
N LEU A 413 -1.48 13.35 -29.89
CA LEU A 413 -0.59 13.64 -28.75
C LEU A 413 0.79 14.13 -29.20
N SER A 414 1.39 13.51 -30.23
CA SER A 414 2.77 13.75 -30.63
C SER A 414 2.92 14.68 -31.83
N LEU A 415 1.97 14.66 -32.77
CA LEU A 415 2.02 15.46 -33.99
C LEU A 415 1.01 16.63 -33.96
N HIS A 416 0.13 16.68 -32.97
CA HIS A 416 -0.98 17.65 -32.87
C HIS A 416 -1.84 17.68 -34.16
N ARG A 417 -2.06 16.52 -34.75
CA ARG A 417 -2.69 16.35 -36.06
C ARG A 417 -3.74 15.24 -36.07
N SER A 418 -4.73 15.38 -36.95
CA SER A 418 -5.68 14.32 -37.30
C SER A 418 -5.49 13.98 -38.78
N PHE A 419 -5.62 12.70 -39.13
CA PHE A 419 -5.56 12.21 -40.50
C PHE A 419 -6.98 12.07 -41.08
N VAL A 420 -7.14 12.29 -42.38
CA VAL A 420 -8.41 12.03 -43.07
C VAL A 420 -8.58 10.52 -43.28
N ASP A 421 -9.82 10.07 -43.58
CA ASP A 421 -10.15 8.64 -43.61
C ASP A 421 -9.28 7.84 -44.55
N ASP A 422 -9.01 8.33 -45.79
CA ASP A 422 -8.16 7.66 -46.78
C ASP A 422 -6.68 7.53 -46.31
N GLU A 423 -6.17 8.52 -45.57
CA GLU A 423 -4.83 8.47 -44.98
C GLU A 423 -4.81 7.47 -43.83
N MET A 424 -5.83 7.51 -42.99
CA MET A 424 -5.96 6.61 -41.85
C MET A 424 -6.07 5.15 -42.28
N ASP A 425 -6.85 4.86 -43.34
CA ASP A 425 -6.99 3.50 -43.87
C ASP A 425 -5.65 2.94 -44.37
N ARG A 426 -4.85 3.75 -45.06
CA ARG A 426 -3.49 3.34 -45.47
C ARG A 426 -2.57 3.08 -44.27
N LEU A 427 -2.62 3.93 -43.28
CA LEU A 427 -1.81 3.78 -42.06
C LEU A 427 -2.21 2.51 -41.30
N VAL A 428 -3.50 2.22 -41.19
CA VAL A 428 -4.01 0.99 -40.55
C VAL A 428 -3.53 -0.25 -41.29
N GLU A 429 -3.62 -0.27 -42.63
CA GLU A 429 -3.13 -1.40 -43.44
C GLU A 429 -1.61 -1.58 -43.27
N ARG A 430 -0.84 -0.49 -43.32
CA ARG A 430 0.62 -0.51 -43.14
C ARG A 430 1.09 -0.96 -41.77
N SER A 431 0.32 -0.70 -40.74
CA SER A 431 0.62 -1.09 -39.36
C SER A 431 0.17 -2.51 -38.98
N ARG A 432 -0.20 -3.34 -39.98
CA ARG A 432 -0.61 -4.72 -39.73
C ARG A 432 0.50 -5.51 -39.02
N GLY A 433 0.14 -6.13 -37.86
CA GLY A 433 1.08 -6.88 -37.03
C GLY A 433 1.88 -6.02 -36.06
N PHE A 434 1.66 -4.71 -36.00
CA PHE A 434 2.31 -3.83 -35.02
C PHE A 434 1.67 -3.94 -33.65
N SER A 435 2.50 -3.83 -32.61
CA SER A 435 2.05 -3.57 -31.26
C SER A 435 1.70 -2.08 -31.07
N TYR A 436 1.04 -1.74 -29.96
CA TYR A 436 0.81 -0.32 -29.61
C TYR A 436 2.13 0.45 -29.46
N SER A 437 3.18 -0.19 -28.92
CA SER A 437 4.51 0.43 -28.79
C SER A 437 5.17 0.70 -30.14
N ASP A 438 5.00 -0.18 -31.15
CA ASP A 438 5.54 0.03 -32.47
C ASP A 438 4.88 1.23 -33.15
N ILE A 439 3.55 1.35 -33.04
CA ILE A 439 2.78 2.50 -33.55
C ILE A 439 3.21 3.80 -32.85
N GLU A 440 3.28 3.78 -31.54
CA GLU A 440 3.70 4.93 -30.74
C GLU A 440 5.10 5.41 -31.13
N GLN A 441 6.07 4.49 -31.20
CA GLN A 441 7.45 4.82 -31.51
C GLN A 441 7.58 5.40 -32.93
N ALA A 442 6.98 4.78 -33.91
CA ALA A 442 7.05 5.27 -35.27
C ALA A 442 6.43 6.67 -35.45
N ILE A 443 5.36 6.98 -34.73
CA ILE A 443 4.78 8.32 -34.74
C ILE A 443 5.69 9.32 -34.01
N LYS A 444 6.33 8.93 -32.93
CA LYS A 444 7.32 9.75 -32.21
C LYS A 444 8.56 10.03 -33.05
N ASP A 445 9.03 9.07 -33.83
CA ASP A 445 10.16 9.26 -34.74
C ASP A 445 9.86 10.33 -35.82
N VAL A 446 8.61 10.39 -36.32
CA VAL A 446 8.17 11.49 -37.18
C VAL A 446 8.17 12.84 -36.44
N ALA A 447 7.70 12.87 -35.20
CA ALA A 447 7.71 14.07 -34.37
C ALA A 447 9.16 14.58 -34.15
N GLU A 448 10.09 13.67 -33.86
CA GLU A 448 11.52 14.00 -33.67
C GLU A 448 12.12 14.60 -34.94
N ARG A 449 11.87 14.00 -36.12
CA ARG A 449 12.33 14.56 -37.42
C ARG A 449 11.78 15.96 -37.67
N ALA A 450 10.54 16.25 -37.26
CA ALA A 450 9.96 17.57 -37.39
C ALA A 450 10.62 18.58 -36.42
N VAL A 451 10.94 18.16 -35.20
CA VAL A 451 11.63 19.00 -34.19
C VAL A 451 13.07 19.32 -34.63
N PHE A 452 13.79 18.36 -35.23
CA PHE A 452 15.15 18.59 -35.73
C PHE A 452 15.21 19.38 -37.06
N GLY A 453 14.04 19.61 -37.69
CA GLY A 453 13.97 20.34 -38.95
C GLY A 453 14.31 19.49 -40.18
N ASP A 454 14.41 18.15 -40.06
CA ASP A 454 14.64 17.21 -41.14
C ASP A 454 13.45 17.14 -42.09
N ILE A 455 12.25 17.44 -41.57
CA ILE A 455 11.00 17.49 -42.31
C ILE A 455 10.25 18.80 -42.01
N PRO A 456 9.65 19.47 -42.99
CA PRO A 456 8.95 20.74 -42.77
C PRO A 456 7.62 20.58 -42.03
N GLU A 457 6.98 19.43 -42.15
CA GLU A 457 5.68 19.11 -41.54
C GLU A 457 5.49 17.60 -41.41
N ALA A 458 4.92 17.16 -40.28
CA ALA A 458 4.60 15.76 -40.03
C ALA A 458 3.34 15.38 -40.81
N THR A 459 3.47 14.69 -41.93
CA THR A 459 2.36 14.25 -42.82
C THR A 459 2.09 12.75 -42.69
N ALA A 460 0.92 12.28 -43.17
CA ALA A 460 0.60 10.85 -43.23
C ALA A 460 1.63 10.05 -44.02
N ALA A 461 2.17 10.61 -45.13
CA ALA A 461 3.19 9.96 -45.93
C ALA A 461 4.49 9.71 -45.17
N GLN A 462 4.86 10.58 -44.24
CA GLN A 462 6.05 10.39 -43.39
C GLN A 462 5.81 9.34 -42.29
N VAL A 463 4.62 9.28 -41.74
CA VAL A 463 4.23 8.20 -40.80
C VAL A 463 4.23 6.86 -41.56
N GLU A 464 3.68 6.83 -42.78
CA GLU A 464 3.68 5.63 -43.61
C GLU A 464 5.10 5.16 -43.96
N ALA A 465 6.03 6.08 -44.22
CA ALA A 465 7.44 5.75 -44.45
C ALA A 465 8.08 5.15 -43.16
N CYS A 466 7.86 5.75 -41.99
CA CYS A 466 8.35 5.18 -40.74
C CYS A 466 7.74 3.80 -40.43
N PHE A 467 6.47 3.59 -40.75
CA PHE A 467 5.84 2.26 -40.64
C PHE A 467 6.49 1.22 -41.57
N ALA A 468 6.94 1.64 -42.76
CA ALA A 468 7.64 0.75 -43.67
C ALA A 468 9.03 0.30 -43.18
N ASP A 469 9.67 1.14 -42.36
CA ASP A 469 10.97 0.86 -41.75
C ASP A 469 10.85 0.07 -40.42
N THR A 470 9.65 -0.02 -39.87
CA THR A 470 9.38 -0.69 -38.56
C THR A 470 9.24 -2.20 -38.80
N ILE A 471 10.01 -3.00 -38.06
CA ILE A 471 9.96 -4.46 -38.11
C ILE A 471 9.05 -4.98 -36.98
N PRO A 472 7.88 -5.58 -37.29
CA PRO A 472 7.00 -6.13 -36.29
C PRO A 472 7.59 -7.36 -35.59
N ILE A 473 7.08 -7.70 -34.45
CA ILE A 473 7.47 -8.94 -33.73
C ILE A 473 7.06 -10.15 -34.57
N SER A 474 7.98 -11.11 -34.75
CA SER A 474 7.73 -12.29 -35.59
C SER A 474 6.60 -13.16 -35.02
N ALA A 475 5.77 -13.72 -35.90
CA ALA A 475 4.67 -14.62 -35.58
C ALA A 475 5.15 -15.83 -34.74
N GLU A 476 6.32 -16.38 -35.05
CA GLU A 476 6.91 -17.53 -34.34
C GLU A 476 7.07 -17.28 -32.82
N ARG A 477 7.29 -16.04 -32.43
CA ARG A 477 7.38 -15.65 -30.99
C ARG A 477 6.02 -15.42 -30.34
N ILE A 478 5.01 -15.06 -31.14
CA ILE A 478 3.70 -14.68 -30.63
C ILE A 478 2.76 -15.89 -30.54
N ASP A 479 2.82 -16.80 -31.49
CA ASP A 479 1.88 -17.92 -31.62
C ASP A 479 1.80 -18.83 -30.38
N PRO A 480 2.91 -19.20 -29.71
CA PRO A 480 2.84 -19.98 -28.47
C PRO A 480 2.13 -19.23 -27.34
N ILE A 481 2.34 -17.91 -27.26
CA ILE A 481 1.73 -17.05 -26.23
C ILE A 481 0.22 -16.94 -26.52
N ARG A 482 -0.18 -16.79 -27.77
CA ARG A 482 -1.58 -16.74 -28.21
C ARG A 482 -2.33 -18.04 -27.92
N GLU A 483 -1.71 -19.18 -28.24
CA GLU A 483 -2.32 -20.49 -28.00
C GLU A 483 -2.60 -20.69 -26.51
N TRP A 484 -1.67 -20.32 -25.66
CA TRP A 484 -1.86 -20.38 -24.23
C TRP A 484 -2.97 -19.42 -23.76
N GLY A 485 -2.95 -18.17 -24.26
CA GLY A 485 -3.92 -17.14 -23.91
C GLY A 485 -5.36 -17.54 -24.22
N ARG A 486 -5.58 -18.09 -25.42
CA ARG A 486 -6.91 -18.57 -25.85
C ARG A 486 -7.47 -19.68 -24.96
N LYS A 487 -6.61 -20.51 -24.37
CA LYS A 487 -7.02 -21.62 -23.51
C LYS A 487 -7.29 -21.20 -22.07
N ASN A 488 -6.66 -20.12 -21.58
CA ASN A 488 -6.55 -19.87 -20.14
C ASN A 488 -7.01 -18.47 -19.70
N ALA A 489 -7.31 -17.55 -20.62
CA ALA A 489 -7.64 -16.17 -20.26
C ALA A 489 -8.76 -15.60 -21.15
N GLN A 490 -9.42 -14.53 -20.65
CA GLN A 490 -10.37 -13.78 -21.46
C GLN A 490 -9.63 -12.80 -22.39
N SER A 491 -10.17 -12.55 -23.60
CA SER A 491 -9.62 -11.49 -24.45
C SER A 491 -9.87 -10.12 -23.85
N ALA A 492 -8.82 -9.29 -23.77
CA ALA A 492 -8.92 -7.92 -23.33
C ALA A 492 -9.58 -6.99 -24.35
N SER A 493 -9.46 -7.30 -25.64
CA SER A 493 -10.01 -6.54 -26.77
C SER A 493 -11.43 -6.96 -27.11
N SER A 494 -12.28 -6.02 -27.53
CA SER A 494 -13.67 -6.28 -27.89
C SER A 494 -13.84 -7.02 -29.22
N GLY A 495 -12.84 -6.92 -30.13
CA GLY A 495 -12.81 -7.60 -31.45
C GLY A 495 -12.23 -9.02 -31.43
N GLY A 496 -11.69 -9.49 -30.33
CA GLY A 496 -11.02 -10.78 -30.27
C GLY A 496 -11.97 -11.94 -30.00
N HIS A 497 -12.59 -12.46 -31.04
CA HIS A 497 -12.98 -13.86 -31.26
C HIS A 497 -13.81 -13.99 -32.54
N HIS A 498 -13.22 -13.68 -33.70
CA HIS A 498 -13.68 -14.19 -34.97
C HIS A 498 -12.46 -14.64 -35.76
N GLY A 499 -12.15 -15.90 -35.67
CA GLY A 499 -11.14 -16.55 -36.48
C GLY A 499 -11.20 -18.04 -36.18
N GLU A 500 -11.79 -18.75 -37.10
CA GLU A 500 -11.82 -20.21 -37.25
C GLU A 500 -10.44 -20.85 -37.11
#